data_88cb055df7e72512ec9009d83bb27323
#
_entry.id   88cb055df7e72512ec9009d83bb27323
#
_cell.length_a   1.000
_cell.length_b   1.000
_cell.length_c   1.000
_cell.angle_alpha   90.00
_cell.angle_beta   90.00
_cell.angle_gamma   90.00
#
_symmetry.space_group_name_H-M   'P 1'
#
loop_
_entity.id
_entity.type
_entity.pdbx_description
1 polymer ?
#
loop_
_entity_poly.entity_id
_entity_poly.type
_entity_poly.pdbx_seq_one_letter_code
_entity_poly.pdbx_strand_id
1 'polypeptide(L)'
;MDFYRNYLSNVAETPSESYRNLVQETINSQFINTTQLRTIKEQSYPFTSTYTEYEAWINSVSDISVNTNKNTVDFIRVVFKDINHKLNHRGQKYLYTPDGESENIYLCYDKMNALTQVPDFKCVRCNNHLTWLDVNGNIIKEPCYIGEEITSTNNQVSKDATIPNRRLVCMMQGNSNTSSIKLNQRFILSHKQAFKITEMNVYSQDDYVSEDVPLYIFYIEWNTLLDTDNTALNLADYYTSNYTLQIDQSDLSLLPSSTGQLTATTTLNGNITTIPLTWSSSNSQVVTIDQNGNYTIVGLSGTTCTITCTVQGNTTVSDSISISVASVPSGDKALTITPNAVDSIKVNSTKSIYYGVYLNGALQSDVITVTPSGASSTCYSIINISGGIDVKCVKVSSVPLTLTFTSGTLTKTLTINLVGLL
;
A
#
# COMPACT_ATOMS: atom_id res chain seq x y z
N MET A 1 61.25 21.89 -20.66
CA MET A 1 59.86 21.89 -20.13
C MET A 1 59.17 20.56 -20.30
N ASP A 2 59.61 19.69 -21.22
CA ASP A 2 58.92 18.39 -21.46
C ASP A 2 59.23 17.34 -20.39
N PHE A 3 60.38 17.40 -19.72
CA PHE A 3 60.71 16.47 -18.66
C PHE A 3 59.78 16.64 -17.42
N TYR A 4 59.45 17.88 -17.10
CA TYR A 4 58.56 18.18 -15.99
C TYR A 4 57.07 17.81 -16.30
N ARG A 5 56.69 17.95 -17.56
CA ARG A 5 55.37 17.49 -18.03
C ARG A 5 55.27 15.97 -18.02
N ASN A 6 56.32 15.27 -18.49
CA ASN A 6 56.34 13.80 -18.45
C ASN A 6 56.49 13.26 -17.04
N TYR A 7 57.16 13.99 -16.14
CA TYR A 7 57.21 13.63 -14.72
C TYR A 7 55.82 13.81 -14.08
N LEU A 8 55.14 14.92 -14.36
CA LEU A 8 53.78 15.18 -13.85
C LEU A 8 52.71 14.28 -14.49
N SER A 9 52.93 13.80 -15.73
CA SER A 9 52.01 12.84 -16.37
C SER A 9 52.25 11.39 -15.92
N ASN A 10 53.42 11.08 -15.38
CA ASN A 10 53.74 9.78 -14.79
C ASN A 10 53.50 9.72 -13.26
N VAL A 11 53.34 10.86 -12.59
CA VAL A 11 52.77 10.93 -11.27
C VAL A 11 51.27 10.97 -11.47
N ALA A 12 50.63 9.80 -11.38
CA ALA A 12 49.27 9.52 -11.80
C ALA A 12 48.17 10.25 -10.98
N GLU A 13 48.56 11.25 -10.18
CA GLU A 13 47.62 11.97 -9.32
C GLU A 13 47.65 13.48 -9.59
N THR A 14 46.50 14.07 -9.77
CA THR A 14 46.39 15.54 -9.78
C THR A 14 46.68 16.08 -8.38
N PRO A 15 47.13 17.35 -8.24
CA PRO A 15 47.38 17.95 -6.93
C PRO A 15 46.17 17.87 -5.98
N SER A 16 44.98 17.86 -6.52
CA SER A 16 43.74 17.70 -5.74
C SER A 16 43.56 16.26 -5.27
N GLU A 17 43.92 15.26 -6.08
CA GLU A 17 43.85 13.84 -5.69
C GLU A 17 44.93 13.53 -4.63
N SER A 18 46.15 14.01 -4.81
CA SER A 18 47.20 13.85 -3.79
C SER A 18 46.79 14.47 -2.45
N TYR A 19 46.15 15.64 -2.48
CA TYR A 19 45.69 16.28 -1.27
C TYR A 19 44.53 15.47 -0.61
N ARG A 20 43.59 14.96 -1.41
CA ARG A 20 42.52 14.09 -0.91
C ARG A 20 43.07 12.81 -0.30
N ASN A 21 44.08 12.18 -0.93
CA ASN A 21 44.72 10.99 -0.41
C ASN A 21 45.44 11.26 0.92
N LEU A 22 46.11 12.40 1.04
CA LEU A 22 46.74 12.84 2.30
C LEU A 22 45.68 13.05 3.40
N VAL A 23 44.56 13.66 3.07
CA VAL A 23 43.42 13.82 4.01
C VAL A 23 42.89 12.45 4.42
N GLN A 24 42.73 11.52 3.49
CA GLN A 24 42.28 10.16 3.78
C GLN A 24 43.25 9.40 4.68
N GLU A 25 44.55 9.51 4.43
CA GLU A 25 45.59 8.90 5.28
C GLU A 25 45.58 9.49 6.69
N THR A 26 45.46 10.81 6.80
CA THR A 26 45.32 11.50 8.09
C THR A 26 44.13 11.00 8.86
N ILE A 27 42.99 10.89 8.20
CA ILE A 27 41.74 10.35 8.79
C ILE A 27 41.95 8.90 9.22
N ASN A 28 42.52 8.05 8.35
CA ASN A 28 42.76 6.65 8.69
C ASN A 28 43.67 6.53 9.94
N SER A 29 44.68 7.37 10.06
CA SER A 29 45.57 7.38 11.23
C SER A 29 44.83 7.82 12.52
N GLN A 30 43.93 8.77 12.42
CA GLN A 30 43.10 9.22 13.55
C GLN A 30 42.09 8.17 13.95
N PHE A 31 41.47 7.48 12.97
CA PHE A 31 40.48 6.44 13.25
C PHE A 31 41.08 5.21 13.94
N ILE A 32 42.34 4.84 13.66
CA ILE A 32 43.02 3.71 14.32
C ILE A 32 43.14 3.92 15.84
N ASN A 33 43.30 5.16 16.24
CA ASN A 33 43.62 5.52 17.65
C ASN A 33 42.38 5.98 18.45
N THR A 34 41.18 5.90 17.88
CA THR A 34 39.97 6.35 18.56
C THR A 34 39.09 5.20 19.06
N THR A 35 38.58 5.34 20.29
CA THR A 35 37.60 4.44 20.87
C THR A 35 36.20 4.68 20.30
N GLN A 36 36.02 5.66 19.43
CA GLN A 36 34.71 6.08 18.88
C GLN A 36 34.45 5.53 17.48
N LEU A 37 35.38 4.74 16.93
CA LEU A 37 35.15 4.03 15.67
C LEU A 37 34.09 2.94 15.91
N ARG A 38 33.05 2.98 15.12
CA ARG A 38 31.90 2.08 15.19
C ARG A 38 31.46 1.67 13.79
N THR A 39 30.71 0.58 13.72
CA THR A 39 29.97 0.18 12.53
C THR A 39 28.56 0.77 12.57
N ILE A 40 28.15 1.38 11.48
CA ILE A 40 26.81 1.90 11.26
C ILE A 40 26.24 1.31 9.98
N LYS A 41 24.98 0.98 9.97
CA LYS A 41 24.30 0.49 8.77
C LYS A 41 23.48 1.62 8.16
N GLU A 42 23.76 1.94 6.93
CA GLU A 42 23.11 2.98 6.17
C GLU A 42 22.01 2.40 5.27
N GLN A 43 20.82 3.00 5.30
CA GLN A 43 19.73 2.67 4.41
C GLN A 43 20.10 3.02 2.96
N SER A 44 19.82 2.12 2.02
CA SER A 44 20.02 2.40 0.59
C SER A 44 19.03 3.45 0.08
N TYR A 45 19.52 4.32 -0.83
CA TYR A 45 18.66 5.30 -1.52
C TYR A 45 18.37 4.82 -2.97
N PRO A 46 17.15 5.00 -3.51
CA PRO A 46 15.94 5.51 -2.86
C PRO A 46 15.56 4.64 -1.66
N PHE A 47 14.91 5.24 -0.65
CA PHE A 47 14.68 4.62 0.66
C PHE A 47 14.05 3.24 0.57
N THR A 48 14.87 2.22 0.75
CA THR A 48 14.49 0.81 0.71
C THR A 48 14.63 0.16 2.08
N SER A 49 14.31 -1.11 2.21
CA SER A 49 14.55 -1.89 3.42
C SER A 49 15.98 -2.47 3.51
N THR A 50 16.83 -2.18 2.53
CA THR A 50 18.22 -2.68 2.49
C THR A 50 19.17 -1.71 3.17
N TYR A 51 20.17 -2.25 3.86
CA TYR A 51 21.18 -1.51 4.59
C TYR A 51 22.57 -2.00 4.23
N THR A 52 23.52 -1.07 4.17
CA THR A 52 24.95 -1.35 3.93
C THR A 52 25.77 -0.90 5.13
N GLU A 53 26.74 -1.71 5.55
CA GLU A 53 27.60 -1.42 6.69
C GLU A 53 28.77 -0.55 6.30
N TYR A 54 29.09 0.45 7.14
CA TYR A 54 30.21 1.36 7.01
C TYR A 54 30.90 1.58 8.34
N GLU A 55 32.21 1.86 8.29
CA GLU A 55 32.95 2.35 9.43
C GLU A 55 32.79 3.87 9.56
N ALA A 56 32.42 4.32 10.73
CA ALA A 56 32.21 5.72 11.04
C ALA A 56 32.67 6.06 12.45
N TRP A 57 33.04 7.30 12.62
CA TRP A 57 33.28 7.90 13.91
C TRP A 57 31.97 8.48 14.44
N ILE A 58 31.52 7.99 15.59
CA ILE A 58 30.23 8.36 16.15
C ILE A 58 30.43 9.04 17.48
N ASN A 59 29.94 10.27 17.58
CA ASN A 59 29.94 11.08 18.78
C ASN A 59 28.54 11.46 19.18
N SER A 60 28.32 11.66 20.49
CA SER A 60 27.14 12.36 20.96
C SER A 60 27.22 13.84 20.58
N VAL A 61 26.10 14.41 20.19
CA VAL A 61 25.96 15.85 19.97
C VAL A 61 25.11 16.43 21.08
N SER A 62 25.70 17.38 21.81
CA SER A 62 24.90 18.32 22.59
C SER A 62 24.40 19.39 21.64
N ASP A 63 23.18 19.26 21.15
CA ASP A 63 22.56 20.35 20.40
C ASP A 63 22.19 21.46 21.38
N ILE A 64 22.91 22.57 21.30
CA ILE A 64 22.75 23.74 22.20
C ILE A 64 21.35 24.37 22.02
N SER A 65 20.69 24.11 20.87
CA SER A 65 19.34 24.63 20.58
C SER A 65 18.23 23.86 21.28
N VAL A 66 18.52 22.67 21.80
CA VAL A 66 17.55 21.81 22.49
C VAL A 66 18.02 21.62 23.93
N ASN A 67 17.47 22.46 24.80
CA ASN A 67 17.89 22.57 26.20
C ASN A 67 17.79 21.24 26.96
N THR A 68 18.93 20.81 27.50
CA THR A 68 19.17 20.18 28.82
C THR A 68 18.50 18.85 29.14
N ASN A 69 19.30 17.93 29.66
CA ASN A 69 18.95 16.61 30.17
C ASN A 69 18.54 15.54 29.14
N LYS A 70 18.89 15.72 27.86
CA LYS A 70 18.71 14.65 26.88
C LYS A 70 19.84 13.64 27.01
N ASN A 71 19.47 12.39 26.98
CA ASN A 71 20.40 11.27 26.92
C ASN A 71 21.35 11.50 25.74
N THR A 72 22.64 11.52 26.00
CA THR A 72 23.69 11.80 24.99
C THR A 72 23.67 10.83 23.81
N VAL A 73 22.92 9.74 23.93
CA VAL A 73 22.76 8.72 22.90
C VAL A 73 21.68 9.07 21.87
N ASP A 74 20.76 9.99 22.19
CA ASP A 74 19.63 10.31 21.32
C ASP A 74 20.05 11.16 20.11
N PHE A 75 21.11 11.93 20.24
CA PHE A 75 21.66 12.76 19.16
C PHE A 75 23.09 12.37 18.89
N ILE A 76 23.37 11.94 17.69
CA ILE A 76 24.71 11.53 17.28
C ILE A 76 25.18 12.33 16.07
N ARG A 77 26.48 12.59 16.04
CA ARG A 77 27.20 13.06 14.87
C ARG A 77 27.94 11.87 14.29
N VAL A 78 27.78 11.67 13.01
CA VAL A 78 28.39 10.58 12.26
C VAL A 78 29.36 11.17 11.25
N VAL A 79 30.59 10.68 11.25
CA VAL A 79 31.63 11.05 10.30
C VAL A 79 32.13 9.76 9.67
N PHE A 80 31.91 9.59 8.37
CA PHE A 80 32.39 8.41 7.68
C PHE A 80 33.91 8.41 7.54
N LYS A 81 34.49 7.23 7.66
CA LYS A 81 35.94 7.02 7.48
C LYS A 81 36.37 7.26 6.04
N ASP A 82 35.54 6.89 5.07
CA ASP A 82 35.79 7.13 3.66
C ASP A 82 35.37 8.55 3.27
N ILE A 83 36.34 9.40 2.93
CA ILE A 83 36.05 10.78 2.49
C ILE A 83 35.31 10.87 1.16
N ASN A 84 35.30 9.79 0.36
CA ASN A 84 34.57 9.72 -0.90
C ASN A 84 33.13 9.23 -0.70
N HIS A 85 32.77 8.86 0.52
CA HIS A 85 31.40 8.47 0.82
C HIS A 85 30.45 9.63 0.45
N LYS A 86 29.47 9.33 -0.38
CA LYS A 86 28.48 10.35 -0.78
C LYS A 86 27.58 10.63 0.39
N LEU A 87 27.49 11.90 0.75
CA LEU A 87 26.50 12.34 1.73
C LEU A 87 25.12 12.08 1.20
N ASN A 88 24.35 11.39 2.00
CA ASN A 88 23.01 10.97 1.67
C ASN A 88 21.97 12.03 2.05
N HIS A 89 20.71 11.70 1.82
CA HIS A 89 19.62 12.65 1.99
C HIS A 89 19.22 12.82 3.46
N ARG A 90 18.72 13.99 3.82
CA ARG A 90 17.98 14.13 5.07
C ARG A 90 16.85 13.10 5.08
N GLY A 91 16.45 12.64 6.27
CA GLY A 91 15.46 11.59 6.40
C GLY A 91 15.98 10.17 6.17
N GLN A 92 17.24 9.98 5.74
CA GLN A 92 17.84 8.66 5.63
C GLN A 92 17.95 7.99 6.99
N LYS A 93 17.61 6.72 7.06
CA LYS A 93 17.67 5.92 8.27
C LYS A 93 19.03 5.23 8.38
N TYR A 94 19.52 5.18 9.61
CA TYR A 94 20.72 4.46 9.99
C TYR A 94 20.42 3.51 11.14
N LEU A 95 20.99 2.32 11.11
CA LEU A 95 20.94 1.40 12.25
C LEU A 95 22.28 1.46 12.98
N TYR A 96 22.21 1.71 14.26
CA TYR A 96 23.38 1.79 15.13
C TYR A 96 23.08 1.17 16.49
N THR A 97 24.07 0.47 17.04
CA THR A 97 24.01 -0.16 18.36
C THR A 97 24.93 0.59 19.32
N PRO A 98 24.42 1.48 20.16
CA PRO A 98 25.21 2.09 21.22
C PRO A 98 25.73 1.05 22.22
N ASP A 99 26.84 1.35 22.89
CA ASP A 99 27.44 0.46 23.87
C ASP A 99 26.41 0.15 25.01
N GLY A 100 26.11 -1.14 25.19
CA GLY A 100 25.19 -1.61 26.22
C GLY A 100 23.70 -1.52 25.84
N GLU A 101 23.37 -1.11 24.62
CA GLU A 101 21.98 -1.04 24.13
C GLU A 101 21.72 -2.05 22.97
N SER A 102 20.47 -2.14 22.57
CA SER A 102 20.07 -2.82 21.34
C SER A 102 20.28 -1.94 20.11
N GLU A 103 20.19 -2.53 18.92
CA GLU A 103 20.22 -1.79 17.67
C GLU A 103 19.03 -0.82 17.61
N ASN A 104 19.30 0.44 17.32
CA ASN A 104 18.34 1.52 17.25
C ASN A 104 18.32 2.15 15.85
N ILE A 105 17.17 2.72 15.48
CA ILE A 105 17.00 3.47 14.24
C ILE A 105 17.34 4.94 14.52
N TYR A 106 18.23 5.49 13.72
CA TYR A 106 18.59 6.91 13.72
C TYR A 106 18.18 7.55 12.41
N LEU A 107 17.68 8.77 12.47
CA LEU A 107 17.20 9.55 11.33
C LEU A 107 18.13 10.73 11.09
N CYS A 108 18.70 10.84 9.89
CA CYS A 108 19.51 12.00 9.52
C CYS A 108 18.63 13.25 9.41
N TYR A 109 18.89 14.25 10.25
CA TYR A 109 18.11 15.50 10.24
C TYR A 109 18.92 16.71 9.76
N ASP A 110 20.25 16.65 9.81
CA ASP A 110 21.10 17.76 9.42
C ASP A 110 22.37 17.25 8.71
N LYS A 111 22.66 17.81 7.55
CA LYS A 111 23.91 17.59 6.83
C LYS A 111 24.85 18.74 7.18
N MET A 112 25.98 18.41 7.76
CA MET A 112 27.03 19.41 7.97
C MET A 112 27.62 19.79 6.61
N ASN A 113 27.78 21.04 6.42
CA ASN A 113 28.13 21.82 5.25
C ASN A 113 29.00 21.08 4.20
N ALA A 114 28.62 21.18 2.92
CA ALA A 114 29.37 20.69 1.76
C ALA A 114 30.81 21.28 1.63
N LEU A 115 31.20 22.21 2.50
CA LEU A 115 32.52 22.78 2.57
C LEU A 115 33.49 21.95 3.43
N THR A 116 33.00 20.98 4.21
CA THR A 116 33.86 20.04 4.92
C THR A 116 34.29 18.93 3.96
N GLN A 117 35.60 18.65 3.90
CA GLN A 117 36.13 17.60 3.03
C GLN A 117 35.75 16.18 3.50
N VAL A 118 35.09 16.07 4.65
CA VAL A 118 34.77 14.81 5.29
C VAL A 118 33.24 14.71 5.36
N PRO A 119 32.62 13.57 4.95
CA PRO A 119 31.18 13.36 5.05
C PRO A 119 30.76 13.34 6.52
N ASP A 120 30.00 14.34 6.91
CA ASP A 120 29.61 14.63 8.28
C ASP A 120 28.13 15.00 8.35
N PHE A 121 27.39 14.37 9.25
CA PHE A 121 25.97 14.62 9.42
C PHE A 121 25.52 14.30 10.84
N LYS A 122 24.34 14.82 11.19
CA LYS A 122 23.72 14.58 12.48
C LYS A 122 22.48 13.72 12.35
N CYS A 123 22.34 12.79 13.28
CA CYS A 123 21.19 11.92 13.39
C CYS A 123 20.52 12.04 14.74
N VAL A 124 19.22 11.78 14.76
CA VAL A 124 18.42 11.66 15.97
C VAL A 124 17.83 10.27 16.07
N ARG A 125 17.85 9.68 17.27
CA ARG A 125 17.26 8.36 17.51
C ARG A 125 15.75 8.41 17.40
N CYS A 126 15.16 7.51 16.61
CA CYS A 126 13.72 7.30 16.59
C CYS A 126 13.31 6.68 17.94
N ASN A 127 12.56 7.43 18.72
CA ASN A 127 12.11 7.05 20.06
C ASN A 127 10.64 6.65 20.10
N ASN A 128 9.95 6.75 18.97
CA ASN A 128 8.53 6.44 18.86
C ASN A 128 8.17 5.94 17.45
N HIS A 129 6.91 5.59 17.28
CA HIS A 129 6.32 5.27 15.98
C HIS A 129 5.02 6.04 15.85
N LEU A 130 4.76 6.60 14.67
CA LEU A 130 3.43 7.02 14.29
C LEU A 130 2.71 5.86 13.60
N THR A 131 1.46 5.67 13.96
CA THR A 131 0.61 4.62 13.41
C THR A 131 -0.66 5.24 12.84
N TRP A 132 -1.02 4.90 11.60
CA TRP A 132 -2.24 5.36 10.95
C TRP A 132 -2.74 4.34 9.93
N LEU A 133 -3.94 4.57 9.40
CA LEU A 133 -4.48 3.78 8.30
C LEU A 133 -4.15 4.45 6.96
N ASP A 134 -3.71 3.66 5.99
CA ASP A 134 -3.63 4.12 4.61
C ASP A 134 -5.03 4.24 3.97
N VAL A 135 -5.09 4.64 2.72
CA VAL A 135 -6.35 4.78 1.97
C VAL A 135 -7.08 3.45 1.77
N ASN A 136 -6.38 2.33 1.93
CA ASN A 136 -6.93 0.97 1.81
C ASN A 136 -7.30 0.36 3.17
N GLY A 137 -7.07 1.09 4.27
CA GLY A 137 -7.31 0.62 5.63
C GLY A 137 -6.19 -0.25 6.22
N ASN A 138 -5.04 -0.35 5.56
CA ASN A 138 -3.89 -1.05 6.12
C ASN A 138 -3.23 -0.21 7.20
N ILE A 139 -2.78 -0.87 8.25
CA ILE A 139 -2.05 -0.21 9.33
C ILE A 139 -0.63 0.09 8.88
N ILE A 140 -0.31 1.37 8.77
CA ILE A 140 1.05 1.86 8.56
C ILE A 140 1.66 2.20 9.90
N LYS A 141 2.91 1.80 10.10
CA LYS A 141 3.68 2.08 11.30
C LYS A 141 5.08 2.53 10.91
N GLU A 142 5.38 3.82 11.12
CA GLU A 142 6.67 4.40 10.75
C GLU A 142 7.44 4.89 11.97
N PRO A 143 8.74 4.60 12.08
CA PRO A 143 9.57 5.10 13.14
C PRO A 143 9.77 6.61 13.02
N CYS A 144 9.73 7.31 14.14
CA CYS A 144 9.91 8.74 14.22
C CYS A 144 10.65 9.15 15.49
N TYR A 145 11.22 10.33 15.46
CA TYR A 145 11.64 11.03 16.66
C TYR A 145 10.52 11.96 17.13
N ILE A 146 10.24 11.95 18.45
CA ILE A 146 9.33 12.89 19.08
C ILE A 146 10.07 13.55 20.25
N GLY A 147 10.13 14.87 20.22
CA GLY A 147 10.76 15.68 21.26
C GLY A 147 9.92 16.90 21.61
N GLU A 148 10.24 17.51 22.73
CA GLU A 148 9.60 18.76 23.14
C GLU A 148 10.11 19.93 22.28
N GLU A 149 9.20 20.79 21.82
CA GLU A 149 9.59 22.06 21.24
C GLU A 149 10.01 23.00 22.36
N ILE A 150 11.25 23.48 22.31
CA ILE A 150 11.68 24.54 23.22
C ILE A 150 11.46 25.87 22.50
N THR A 151 10.34 26.46 22.78
CA THR A 151 10.16 27.89 22.50
C THR A 151 11.03 28.67 23.48
N SER A 152 12.10 29.28 22.98
CA SER A 152 12.83 30.31 23.73
C SER A 152 11.93 31.55 23.82
N THR A 153 10.96 31.52 24.70
CA THR A 153 10.27 32.74 25.10
C THR A 153 11.15 33.47 26.10
N ASN A 154 11.56 34.66 25.70
CA ASN A 154 12.19 35.64 26.59
C ASN A 154 11.53 35.61 27.98
N ASN A 155 12.41 35.51 29.01
CA ASN A 155 12.13 35.62 30.40
C ASN A 155 11.08 36.69 30.78
N GLN A 156 9.82 36.32 30.73
CA GLN A 156 8.81 36.94 31.57
C GLN A 156 7.97 35.80 32.15
N VAL A 157 8.44 35.30 33.26
CA VAL A 157 7.69 34.43 34.14
C VAL A 157 6.54 35.25 34.73
N SER A 158 5.40 35.27 34.10
CA SER A 158 4.16 35.53 34.81
C SER A 158 3.80 34.25 35.55
N LYS A 159 3.73 34.33 36.86
CA LYS A 159 3.53 33.19 37.78
C LYS A 159 2.11 32.62 37.76
N ASP A 160 1.28 33.02 36.84
CA ASP A 160 -0.13 32.65 36.80
C ASP A 160 -0.46 31.88 35.54
N ALA A 161 -0.86 30.61 35.72
CA ALA A 161 -1.35 29.66 34.76
C ALA A 161 -0.34 29.18 33.70
N THR A 162 0.48 28.21 34.10
CA THR A 162 1.13 27.31 33.16
C THR A 162 0.08 26.37 32.59
N ILE A 163 -0.55 26.77 31.49
CA ILE A 163 -1.17 25.80 30.61
C ILE A 163 0.01 25.21 29.82
N PRO A 164 0.38 23.94 30.02
CA PRO A 164 1.39 23.34 29.22
C PRO A 164 0.78 23.13 27.80
N ASN A 165 0.97 24.10 26.92
CA ASN A 165 0.88 23.83 25.48
C ASN A 165 2.03 22.85 25.19
N ARG A 166 1.78 21.56 25.37
CA ARG A 166 2.73 20.52 24.99
C ARG A 166 2.71 20.39 23.47
N ARG A 167 3.37 21.32 22.84
CA ARG A 167 3.72 21.22 21.44
C ARG A 167 4.96 20.36 21.35
N LEU A 168 4.88 19.29 20.56
CA LEU A 168 5.97 18.37 20.32
C LEU A 168 6.42 18.49 18.87
N VAL A 169 7.72 18.28 18.64
CA VAL A 169 8.30 18.14 17.30
C VAL A 169 8.37 16.67 16.97
N CYS A 170 7.86 16.28 15.82
CA CYS A 170 7.98 14.95 15.26
C CYS A 170 8.81 15.00 13.98
N MET A 171 9.86 14.21 13.92
CA MET A 171 10.68 14.04 12.72
C MET A 171 10.56 12.62 12.19
N MET A 172 10.32 12.46 10.89
CA MET A 172 10.23 11.16 10.26
C MET A 172 10.68 11.19 8.80
N GLN A 173 11.07 10.02 8.29
CA GLN A 173 11.47 9.87 6.89
C GLN A 173 10.34 10.20 5.94
N GLY A 174 10.64 10.95 4.88
CA GLY A 174 9.76 11.13 3.74
C GLY A 174 9.82 9.92 2.82
N ASN A 175 8.72 9.19 2.70
CA ASN A 175 8.59 8.03 1.83
C ASN A 175 7.14 7.92 1.31
N SER A 176 6.84 6.89 0.52
CA SER A 176 5.49 6.68 -0.04
C SER A 176 4.39 6.61 1.01
N ASN A 177 4.68 6.09 2.21
CA ASN A 177 3.70 6.01 3.29
C ASN A 177 3.44 7.38 3.91
N THR A 178 4.50 8.12 4.20
CA THR A 178 4.43 9.41 4.90
C THR A 178 3.90 10.54 4.02
N SER A 179 4.01 10.41 2.70
CA SER A 179 3.43 11.38 1.75
C SER A 179 1.90 11.51 1.85
N SER A 180 1.23 10.52 2.42
CA SER A 180 -0.22 10.53 2.66
C SER A 180 -0.65 11.32 3.90
N ILE A 181 0.29 11.69 4.78
CA ILE A 181 0.02 12.40 6.03
C ILE A 181 -0.44 13.83 5.72
N LYS A 182 -1.47 14.27 6.45
CA LYS A 182 -2.11 15.58 6.22
C LYS A 182 -2.11 16.43 7.47
N LEU A 183 -2.21 17.75 7.27
CA LEU A 183 -2.47 18.69 8.35
C LEU A 183 -3.79 18.31 9.07
N ASN A 184 -3.82 18.48 10.38
CA ASN A 184 -4.91 18.09 11.27
C ASN A 184 -5.08 16.58 11.47
N GLN A 185 -4.26 15.73 10.86
CA GLN A 185 -4.28 14.30 11.14
C GLN A 185 -3.92 14.03 12.60
N ARG A 186 -4.62 13.08 13.21
CA ARG A 186 -4.47 12.69 14.60
C ARG A 186 -3.67 11.40 14.71
N PHE A 187 -2.93 11.26 15.81
CA PHE A 187 -2.17 10.06 16.15
C PHE A 187 -2.29 9.76 17.62
N ILE A 188 -2.19 8.49 17.98
CA ILE A 188 -2.07 8.04 19.36
C ILE A 188 -0.62 7.64 19.61
N LEU A 189 0.00 8.24 20.60
CA LEU A 189 1.36 7.92 21.02
C LEU A 189 1.35 6.84 22.11
N SER A 190 2.55 6.35 22.44
CA SER A 190 2.82 5.20 23.31
C SER A 190 2.13 5.22 24.69
N HIS A 191 1.71 6.37 25.18
CA HIS A 191 0.99 6.50 26.46
C HIS A 191 -0.52 6.66 26.32
N LYS A 192 -1.09 6.21 25.19
CA LYS A 192 -2.52 6.31 24.88
C LYS A 192 -3.04 7.76 24.93
N GLN A 193 -2.22 8.69 24.49
CA GLN A 193 -2.57 10.10 24.36
C GLN A 193 -2.69 10.45 22.89
N ALA A 194 -3.76 11.14 22.52
CA ALA A 194 -3.97 11.62 21.18
C ALA A 194 -3.26 12.96 20.94
N PHE A 195 -2.68 13.10 19.76
CA PHE A 195 -2.04 14.31 19.28
C PHE A 195 -2.53 14.61 17.86
N LYS A 196 -2.53 15.89 17.50
CA LYS A 196 -2.93 16.37 16.19
C LYS A 196 -1.80 17.18 15.57
N ILE A 197 -1.56 16.98 14.29
CA ILE A 197 -0.61 17.81 13.52
C ILE A 197 -1.20 19.22 13.35
N THR A 198 -0.49 20.21 13.87
CA THR A 198 -0.88 21.62 13.77
C THR A 198 -0.07 22.38 12.73
N GLU A 199 1.13 21.90 12.43
CA GLU A 199 2.00 22.50 11.42
C GLU A 199 2.86 21.41 10.76
N MET A 200 3.09 21.55 9.46
CA MET A 200 3.98 20.71 8.67
C MET A 200 5.06 21.59 8.05
N ASN A 201 6.31 21.33 8.42
CA ASN A 201 7.43 22.02 7.83
C ASN A 201 7.96 21.22 6.64
N VAL A 202 7.79 21.74 5.44
CA VAL A 202 8.23 21.13 4.17
C VAL A 202 9.57 21.69 3.68
N TYR A 203 10.29 22.47 4.49
CA TYR A 203 11.58 23.10 4.10
C TYR A 203 12.79 22.15 4.17
N SER A 204 12.56 20.85 4.29
CA SER A 204 13.63 19.87 4.39
C SER A 204 14.07 19.30 3.03
N GLN A 205 13.89 20.05 1.94
CA GLN A 205 14.43 19.67 0.64
C GLN A 205 15.97 19.66 0.68
N ASP A 206 16.55 18.58 0.24
CA ASP A 206 18.00 18.42 0.15
C ASP A 206 18.60 19.07 -1.08
N ASP A 207 17.79 19.15 -2.13
CA ASP A 207 18.18 19.66 -3.43
C ASP A 207 17.11 20.64 -3.92
N TYR A 208 17.56 21.77 -4.48
CA TYR A 208 16.68 22.79 -5.04
C TYR A 208 15.83 22.28 -6.24
N VAL A 209 16.27 21.19 -6.87
CA VAL A 209 15.65 20.61 -8.06
C VAL A 209 14.71 19.45 -7.73
N SER A 210 14.81 18.87 -6.53
CA SER A 210 13.98 17.73 -6.13
C SER A 210 12.66 18.20 -5.51
N GLU A 211 11.55 17.69 -6.03
CA GLU A 211 10.22 17.84 -5.42
C GLU A 211 10.01 16.90 -4.23
N ASP A 212 10.94 15.96 -4.02
CA ASP A 212 10.86 15.00 -2.93
C ASP A 212 11.17 15.67 -1.59
N VAL A 213 10.37 15.38 -0.59
CA VAL A 213 10.58 15.78 0.80
C VAL A 213 11.16 14.59 1.57
N PRO A 214 12.49 14.47 1.69
CA PRO A 214 13.11 13.31 2.30
C PRO A 214 12.94 13.27 3.82
N LEU A 215 12.67 14.41 4.45
CA LEU A 215 12.44 14.55 5.89
C LEU A 215 11.21 15.39 6.16
N TYR A 216 10.24 14.81 6.85
CA TYR A 216 9.10 15.54 7.39
C TYR A 216 9.37 16.00 8.82
N ILE A 217 9.08 17.26 9.10
CA ILE A 217 9.09 17.85 10.43
C ILE A 217 7.68 18.35 10.71
N PHE A 218 7.01 17.72 11.67
CA PHE A 218 5.67 18.08 12.10
C PHE A 218 5.72 18.70 13.47
N TYR A 219 4.83 19.65 13.70
CA TYR A 219 4.47 20.08 15.05
C TYR A 219 3.15 19.46 15.42
N ILE A 220 3.15 18.75 16.54
CA ILE A 220 1.99 18.04 17.04
C ILE A 220 1.60 18.58 18.42
N GLU A 221 0.31 18.74 18.65
CA GLU A 221 -0.23 19.24 19.92
C GLU A 221 -1.17 18.21 20.52
N TRP A 222 -1.27 18.23 21.84
CA TRP A 222 -2.19 17.37 22.58
C TRP A 222 -3.63 17.55 22.05
N ASN A 223 -4.32 16.45 21.94
CA ASN A 223 -5.71 16.40 21.49
C ASN A 223 -6.52 15.44 22.36
N THR A 224 -7.83 15.63 22.42
CA THR A 224 -8.72 14.76 23.20
C THR A 224 -8.86 13.39 22.52
N LEU A 225 -8.89 12.33 23.33
CA LEU A 225 -9.28 11.01 22.85
C LEU A 225 -10.76 11.02 22.46
N LEU A 226 -11.06 10.36 21.35
CA LEU A 226 -12.41 10.19 20.84
C LEU A 226 -12.83 8.71 20.97
N ASP A 227 -14.13 8.47 20.97
CA ASP A 227 -14.69 7.10 20.98
C ASP A 227 -14.30 6.29 19.74
N THR A 228 -13.92 6.97 18.66
CA THR A 228 -13.40 6.38 17.44
C THR A 228 -11.94 5.96 17.50
N ASP A 229 -11.25 6.26 18.60
CA ASP A 229 -9.82 5.98 18.75
C ASP A 229 -9.60 4.54 19.27
N ASN A 230 -8.73 3.79 18.62
CA ASN A 230 -8.29 2.48 19.09
C ASN A 230 -6.96 2.58 19.82
N THR A 231 -7.01 2.72 21.14
CA THR A 231 -5.82 2.85 21.99
C THR A 231 -5.01 1.55 22.11
N ALA A 232 -5.56 0.40 21.78
CA ALA A 232 -4.84 -0.87 21.79
C ALA A 232 -3.90 -0.99 20.58
N LEU A 233 -4.31 -0.44 19.43
CA LEU A 233 -3.53 -0.40 18.20
C LEU A 233 -2.75 0.90 18.01
N ASN A 234 -2.89 1.88 18.93
CA ASN A 234 -2.38 3.25 18.80
C ASN A 234 -2.86 3.95 17.51
N LEU A 235 -4.12 3.73 17.15
CA LEU A 235 -4.74 4.31 15.98
C LEU A 235 -5.76 5.37 16.39
N ALA A 236 -5.49 6.62 16.02
CA ALA A 236 -6.49 7.68 16.10
C ALA A 236 -7.46 7.57 14.92
N ASP A 237 -8.70 8.02 15.16
CA ASP A 237 -9.76 7.99 14.15
C ASP A 237 -9.90 6.59 13.50
N TYR A 238 -9.72 5.57 14.31
CA TYR A 238 -9.95 4.19 13.93
C TYR A 238 -11.43 3.99 13.70
N TYR A 239 -11.85 4.37 12.52
CA TYR A 239 -13.11 3.83 12.01
C TYR A 239 -12.85 2.34 11.85
N THR A 240 -13.67 1.49 12.47
CA THR A 240 -13.87 0.15 11.95
C THR A 240 -14.19 0.38 10.48
N SER A 241 -13.22 0.16 9.63
CA SER A 241 -13.34 0.36 8.19
C SER A 241 -14.53 -0.45 7.78
N ASN A 242 -15.64 0.21 7.50
CA ASN A 242 -16.86 -0.46 7.12
C ASN A 242 -16.67 -0.91 5.68
N TYR A 243 -15.84 -1.94 5.53
CA TYR A 243 -15.67 -2.61 4.26
C TYR A 243 -16.95 -3.37 4.01
N THR A 244 -17.52 -3.19 2.85
CA THR A 244 -18.49 -4.12 2.31
C THR A 244 -17.87 -4.78 1.09
N LEU A 245 -18.16 -6.05 0.92
CA LEU A 245 -17.82 -6.83 -0.23
C LEU A 245 -19.08 -7.49 -0.74
N GLN A 246 -19.33 -7.39 -2.02
CA GLN A 246 -20.44 -8.04 -2.69
C GLN A 246 -19.94 -8.66 -3.99
N ILE A 247 -20.19 -9.95 -4.16
CA ILE A 247 -19.99 -10.62 -5.45
C ILE A 247 -21.07 -10.10 -6.41
N ASP A 248 -20.64 -9.65 -7.59
CA ASP A 248 -21.54 -8.98 -8.56
C ASP A 248 -22.51 -9.97 -9.21
N GLN A 249 -22.20 -11.26 -9.18
CA GLN A 249 -23.03 -12.34 -9.70
C GLN A 249 -23.90 -12.92 -8.56
N SER A 250 -25.11 -13.33 -8.89
CA SER A 250 -25.94 -14.14 -8.02
C SER A 250 -25.59 -15.63 -8.17
N ASP A 251 -26.23 -16.49 -7.37
CA ASP A 251 -26.13 -17.95 -7.50
C ASP A 251 -26.23 -18.41 -8.94
N LEU A 252 -25.31 -19.29 -9.32
CA LEU A 252 -25.15 -19.76 -10.71
C LEU A 252 -25.59 -21.22 -10.80
N SER A 253 -26.25 -21.55 -11.91
CA SER A 253 -26.50 -22.92 -12.33
C SER A 253 -25.83 -23.14 -13.67
N LEU A 254 -24.76 -23.93 -13.69
CA LEU A 254 -23.81 -24.02 -14.81
C LEU A 254 -23.70 -25.45 -15.30
N LEU A 255 -23.39 -25.60 -16.59
CA LEU A 255 -23.15 -26.91 -17.17
C LEU A 255 -21.77 -27.44 -16.79
N PRO A 256 -21.55 -28.75 -16.79
CA PRO A 256 -20.22 -29.32 -16.66
C PRO A 256 -19.25 -28.72 -17.68
N SER A 257 -17.99 -28.54 -17.30
CA SER A 257 -16.90 -27.97 -18.12
C SER A 257 -17.08 -26.47 -18.50
N SER A 258 -18.08 -25.77 -17.96
CA SER A 258 -18.20 -24.33 -18.12
C SER A 258 -17.06 -23.60 -17.42
N THR A 259 -16.61 -22.50 -18.02
CA THR A 259 -15.64 -21.58 -17.42
C THR A 259 -16.18 -20.15 -17.43
N GLY A 260 -15.70 -19.32 -16.54
CA GLY A 260 -16.09 -17.91 -16.49
C GLY A 260 -15.27 -17.17 -15.45
N GLN A 261 -15.65 -15.92 -15.19
CA GLN A 261 -15.02 -15.09 -14.19
C GLN A 261 -16.07 -14.49 -13.27
N LEU A 262 -15.84 -14.59 -11.97
CA LEU A 262 -16.57 -13.87 -10.95
C LEU A 262 -15.88 -12.53 -10.70
N THR A 263 -16.67 -11.50 -10.48
CA THR A 263 -16.24 -10.17 -10.07
C THR A 263 -16.88 -9.80 -8.75
N ALA A 264 -16.24 -8.92 -7.99
CA ALA A 264 -16.80 -8.44 -6.75
C ALA A 264 -16.57 -6.94 -6.62
N THR A 265 -17.57 -6.24 -6.11
CA THR A 265 -17.51 -4.82 -5.79
C THR A 265 -17.19 -4.65 -4.31
N THR A 266 -16.19 -3.86 -4.01
CA THR A 266 -15.81 -3.51 -2.64
C THR A 266 -16.07 -2.05 -2.35
N THR A 267 -16.53 -1.74 -1.15
CA THR A 267 -16.66 -0.36 -0.69
C THR A 267 -15.93 -0.16 0.63
N LEU A 268 -15.43 1.04 0.84
CA LEU A 268 -14.92 1.51 2.11
C LEU A 268 -15.74 2.73 2.54
N ASN A 269 -16.44 2.61 3.65
CA ASN A 269 -17.31 3.67 4.16
C ASN A 269 -18.34 4.17 3.10
N GLY A 270 -18.84 3.25 2.28
CA GLY A 270 -19.82 3.52 1.23
C GLY A 270 -19.25 4.00 -0.11
N ASN A 271 -17.93 4.23 -0.21
CA ASN A 271 -17.28 4.60 -1.48
C ASN A 271 -16.67 3.37 -2.13
N ILE A 272 -16.88 3.21 -3.45
CA ILE A 272 -16.28 2.12 -4.22
C ILE A 272 -14.75 2.27 -4.17
N THR A 273 -14.08 1.20 -3.83
CA THR A 273 -12.62 1.15 -3.74
C THR A 273 -12.12 -0.20 -4.24
N THR A 274 -10.89 -0.22 -4.76
CA THR A 274 -10.24 -1.47 -5.20
C THR A 274 -9.38 -1.99 -4.05
N ILE A 275 -9.74 -3.17 -3.54
CA ILE A 275 -9.03 -3.84 -2.45
C ILE A 275 -8.60 -5.21 -2.95
N PRO A 276 -7.40 -5.71 -2.59
CA PRO A 276 -7.00 -7.07 -2.91
C PRO A 276 -7.97 -8.10 -2.32
N LEU A 277 -8.42 -9.03 -3.15
CA LEU A 277 -9.39 -10.06 -2.81
C LEU A 277 -8.75 -11.44 -2.86
N THR A 278 -9.31 -12.36 -2.08
CA THR A 278 -8.95 -13.78 -2.09
C THR A 278 -10.20 -14.59 -2.39
N TRP A 279 -10.12 -15.43 -3.43
CA TRP A 279 -11.19 -16.33 -3.81
C TRP A 279 -10.91 -17.74 -3.32
N SER A 280 -11.95 -18.40 -2.88
CA SER A 280 -11.87 -19.81 -2.44
C SER A 280 -13.09 -20.60 -2.85
N SER A 281 -12.91 -21.87 -3.06
CA SER A 281 -13.96 -22.85 -3.37
C SER A 281 -14.12 -23.81 -2.20
N SER A 282 -15.35 -24.06 -1.75
CA SER A 282 -15.63 -25.05 -0.71
C SER A 282 -15.36 -26.49 -1.16
N ASN A 283 -15.33 -26.71 -2.49
CA ASN A 283 -15.00 -28.01 -3.06
C ASN A 283 -14.36 -27.87 -4.46
N SER A 284 -13.05 -27.93 -4.51
CA SER A 284 -12.29 -27.83 -5.76
C SER A 284 -12.52 -28.99 -6.75
N GLN A 285 -13.15 -30.07 -6.32
CA GLN A 285 -13.57 -31.16 -7.20
C GLN A 285 -14.89 -30.86 -7.93
N VAL A 286 -15.60 -29.80 -7.51
CA VAL A 286 -16.82 -29.32 -8.17
C VAL A 286 -16.54 -28.06 -8.95
N VAL A 287 -15.86 -27.08 -8.34
CA VAL A 287 -15.49 -25.82 -8.98
C VAL A 287 -14.08 -25.45 -8.56
N THR A 288 -13.18 -25.22 -9.50
CA THR A 288 -11.90 -24.58 -9.24
C THR A 288 -12.01 -23.09 -9.52
N ILE A 289 -11.32 -22.28 -8.71
CA ILE A 289 -11.27 -20.81 -8.87
C ILE A 289 -9.85 -20.32 -8.59
N ASP A 290 -9.37 -19.35 -9.38
CA ASP A 290 -8.09 -18.70 -9.19
C ASP A 290 -8.21 -17.36 -8.43
N GLN A 291 -7.08 -16.72 -8.14
CA GLN A 291 -7.05 -15.45 -7.41
C GLN A 291 -7.64 -14.27 -8.22
N ASN A 292 -7.84 -14.41 -9.51
CA ASN A 292 -8.48 -13.41 -10.38
C ASN A 292 -9.99 -13.64 -10.53
N GLY A 293 -10.56 -14.64 -9.82
CA GLY A 293 -11.95 -15.00 -9.91
C GLY A 293 -12.31 -15.86 -11.12
N ASN A 294 -11.34 -16.35 -11.92
CA ASN A 294 -11.62 -17.25 -13.02
C ASN A 294 -11.96 -18.63 -12.47
N TYR A 295 -13.10 -19.15 -12.86
CA TYR A 295 -13.57 -20.46 -12.39
C TYR A 295 -13.72 -21.47 -13.53
N THR A 296 -13.63 -22.74 -13.17
CA THR A 296 -13.89 -23.88 -14.06
C THR A 296 -14.76 -24.90 -13.31
N ILE A 297 -15.85 -25.31 -13.95
CA ILE A 297 -16.71 -26.38 -13.45
C ILE A 297 -16.10 -27.72 -13.79
N VAL A 298 -15.69 -28.47 -12.78
CA VAL A 298 -15.10 -29.83 -12.91
C VAL A 298 -16.03 -30.92 -12.37
N GLY A 299 -17.03 -30.53 -11.60
CA GLY A 299 -17.99 -31.44 -10.98
C GLY A 299 -19.00 -32.04 -11.93
N LEU A 300 -19.64 -33.11 -11.47
CA LEU A 300 -20.72 -33.80 -12.19
C LEU A 300 -22.06 -33.08 -11.97
N SER A 301 -22.99 -33.28 -12.89
CA SER A 301 -24.37 -32.78 -12.79
C SER A 301 -25.01 -33.13 -11.44
N GLY A 302 -25.69 -32.16 -10.83
CA GLY A 302 -26.36 -32.32 -9.54
C GLY A 302 -25.44 -32.02 -8.33
N THR A 303 -24.16 -31.72 -8.51
CA THR A 303 -23.28 -31.28 -7.42
C THR A 303 -23.39 -29.79 -7.19
N THR A 304 -23.07 -29.34 -5.98
CA THR A 304 -23.09 -27.92 -5.59
C THR A 304 -21.77 -27.55 -4.91
N CYS A 305 -21.40 -26.28 -5.02
CA CYS A 305 -20.21 -25.72 -4.40
C CYS A 305 -20.47 -24.27 -4.01
N THR A 306 -19.94 -23.84 -2.88
CA THR A 306 -19.94 -22.43 -2.47
C THR A 306 -18.61 -21.80 -2.85
N ILE A 307 -18.65 -20.69 -3.56
CA ILE A 307 -17.50 -19.83 -3.79
C ILE A 307 -17.58 -18.67 -2.83
N THR A 308 -16.48 -18.44 -2.10
CA THR A 308 -16.36 -17.34 -1.15
C THR A 308 -15.28 -16.38 -1.64
N CYS A 309 -15.60 -15.10 -1.64
CA CYS A 309 -14.67 -14.01 -1.83
C CYS A 309 -14.43 -13.33 -0.47
N THR A 310 -13.18 -12.98 -0.18
CA THR A 310 -12.80 -12.41 1.12
C THR A 310 -11.83 -11.25 0.88
N VAL A 311 -11.93 -10.19 1.65
CA VAL A 311 -10.95 -9.10 1.63
C VAL A 311 -9.62 -9.61 2.18
N GLN A 312 -8.54 -9.45 1.41
CA GLN A 312 -7.21 -9.85 1.84
C GLN A 312 -6.81 -9.09 3.10
N GLY A 313 -6.42 -9.82 4.15
CA GLY A 313 -6.06 -9.24 5.45
C GLY A 313 -7.22 -8.94 6.39
N ASN A 314 -8.48 -9.08 5.94
CA ASN A 314 -9.67 -8.96 6.79
C ASN A 314 -10.71 -10.04 6.49
N THR A 315 -10.53 -11.21 7.09
CA THR A 315 -11.38 -12.38 6.84
C THR A 315 -12.82 -12.25 7.36
N THR A 316 -13.13 -11.20 8.13
CA THR A 316 -14.49 -10.95 8.60
C THR A 316 -15.38 -10.33 7.53
N VAL A 317 -14.78 -9.77 6.47
CA VAL A 317 -15.48 -9.18 5.33
C VAL A 317 -15.41 -10.16 4.16
N SER A 318 -16.48 -10.87 3.95
CA SER A 318 -16.61 -11.88 2.90
C SER A 318 -18.03 -11.90 2.34
N ASP A 319 -18.14 -12.37 1.11
CA ASP A 319 -19.41 -12.69 0.47
C ASP A 319 -19.29 -14.03 -0.24
N SER A 320 -20.42 -14.70 -0.47
CA SER A 320 -20.41 -16.03 -1.07
C SER A 320 -21.62 -16.24 -1.97
N ILE A 321 -21.38 -17.01 -3.02
CA ILE A 321 -22.43 -17.48 -3.93
C ILE A 321 -22.40 -18.99 -4.02
N SER A 322 -23.57 -19.57 -4.32
CA SER A 322 -23.69 -21.00 -4.62
C SER A 322 -23.58 -21.25 -6.13
N ILE A 323 -22.76 -22.23 -6.49
CA ILE A 323 -22.71 -22.74 -7.86
C ILE A 323 -23.25 -24.17 -7.88
N SER A 324 -24.31 -24.40 -8.62
CA SER A 324 -24.86 -25.73 -8.88
C SER A 324 -24.49 -26.19 -10.27
N VAL A 325 -24.10 -27.45 -10.40
CA VAL A 325 -23.85 -28.06 -11.70
C VAL A 325 -25.16 -28.59 -12.26
N ALA A 326 -25.65 -27.93 -13.30
CA ALA A 326 -26.94 -28.26 -13.88
C ALA A 326 -26.98 -29.69 -14.44
N SER A 327 -28.09 -30.35 -14.23
CA SER A 327 -28.35 -31.64 -14.90
C SER A 327 -28.76 -31.40 -16.32
N VAL A 328 -28.18 -32.18 -17.24
CA VAL A 328 -28.59 -32.17 -18.63
C VAL A 328 -29.76 -33.14 -18.78
N PRO A 329 -30.87 -32.73 -19.40
CA PRO A 329 -31.98 -33.66 -19.68
C PRO A 329 -31.45 -34.84 -20.51
N SER A 330 -31.71 -36.06 -20.02
CA SER A 330 -31.45 -37.29 -20.81
C SER A 330 -32.58 -37.44 -21.82
N GLY A 331 -32.28 -37.45 -23.11
CA GLY A 331 -33.30 -37.57 -24.16
C GLY A 331 -32.80 -36.94 -25.48
N ASP A 332 -33.74 -36.58 -26.36
CA ASP A 332 -33.49 -35.92 -27.63
C ASP A 332 -32.60 -34.68 -27.49
N LYS A 333 -31.97 -34.26 -28.59
CA LYS A 333 -31.17 -33.01 -28.59
C LYS A 333 -31.98 -31.89 -27.91
N ALA A 334 -31.42 -31.31 -26.88
CA ALA A 334 -32.00 -30.21 -26.13
C ALA A 334 -31.06 -29.02 -26.05
N LEU A 335 -31.57 -27.83 -26.40
CA LEU A 335 -30.88 -26.57 -26.15
C LEU A 335 -31.13 -26.17 -24.71
N THR A 336 -30.06 -26.03 -23.93
CA THR A 336 -30.09 -25.62 -22.54
C THR A 336 -29.50 -24.25 -22.36
N ILE A 337 -30.11 -23.40 -21.54
CA ILE A 337 -29.61 -22.06 -21.17
C ILE A 337 -29.52 -22.06 -19.64
N THR A 338 -28.43 -21.51 -19.15
CA THR A 338 -28.16 -21.43 -17.70
C THR A 338 -27.60 -20.04 -17.34
N PRO A 339 -28.25 -19.30 -16.43
CA PRO A 339 -29.52 -19.62 -15.79
C PRO A 339 -30.71 -19.64 -16.77
N ASN A 340 -31.70 -20.44 -16.50
CA ASN A 340 -32.91 -20.55 -17.35
C ASN A 340 -33.90 -19.39 -17.19
N ALA A 341 -33.70 -18.54 -16.17
CA ALA A 341 -34.43 -17.31 -15.93
C ALA A 341 -33.48 -16.25 -15.34
N VAL A 342 -33.60 -15.02 -15.80
CA VAL A 342 -32.90 -13.83 -15.25
C VAL A 342 -33.96 -12.72 -15.20
N ASP A 343 -34.39 -12.36 -14.02
CA ASP A 343 -35.47 -11.35 -13.84
C ASP A 343 -34.97 -9.95 -14.21
N SER A 344 -33.75 -9.58 -13.75
CA SER A 344 -33.22 -8.28 -14.03
C SER A 344 -31.68 -8.24 -13.93
N ILE A 345 -31.08 -7.25 -14.60
CA ILE A 345 -29.66 -6.86 -14.45
C ILE A 345 -29.65 -5.38 -14.09
N LYS A 346 -28.95 -5.03 -12.99
CA LYS A 346 -28.77 -3.65 -12.56
C LYS A 346 -27.72 -2.94 -13.42
N VAL A 347 -27.85 -1.62 -13.58
CA VAL A 347 -26.85 -0.80 -14.28
C VAL A 347 -25.44 -1.05 -13.72
N ASN A 348 -24.46 -1.18 -14.59
CA ASN A 348 -23.06 -1.56 -14.34
C ASN A 348 -22.82 -2.99 -13.85
N SER A 349 -23.85 -3.80 -13.65
CA SER A 349 -23.70 -5.22 -13.35
C SER A 349 -23.67 -6.08 -14.60
N THR A 350 -22.99 -7.22 -14.51
CA THR A 350 -22.86 -8.21 -15.58
C THR A 350 -23.50 -9.53 -15.15
N LYS A 351 -24.13 -10.23 -16.08
CA LYS A 351 -24.70 -11.56 -15.87
C LYS A 351 -24.17 -12.50 -16.95
N SER A 352 -23.53 -13.58 -16.52
CA SER A 352 -23.08 -14.65 -17.43
C SER A 352 -24.25 -15.58 -17.74
N ILE A 353 -24.42 -15.90 -19.03
CA ILE A 353 -25.44 -16.81 -19.56
C ILE A 353 -24.74 -17.88 -20.37
N TYR A 354 -24.80 -19.11 -19.90
CA TYR A 354 -24.19 -20.27 -20.58
C TYR A 354 -25.27 -21.00 -21.36
N TYR A 355 -24.86 -21.61 -22.46
CA TYR A 355 -25.76 -22.38 -23.29
C TYR A 355 -25.05 -23.54 -23.98
N GLY A 356 -25.81 -24.57 -24.28
CA GLY A 356 -25.28 -25.74 -24.98
C GLY A 356 -26.42 -26.62 -25.56
N VAL A 357 -26.13 -27.34 -26.61
CA VAL A 357 -26.98 -28.40 -27.10
C VAL A 357 -26.48 -29.73 -26.58
N TYR A 358 -27.36 -30.51 -26.00
CA TYR A 358 -27.04 -31.79 -25.38
C TYR A 358 -27.82 -32.91 -26.01
N LEU A 359 -27.20 -34.04 -26.21
CA LEU A 359 -27.79 -35.29 -26.63
C LEU A 359 -27.46 -36.38 -25.61
N ASN A 360 -28.49 -36.92 -24.96
CA ASN A 360 -28.31 -37.92 -23.89
C ASN A 360 -27.34 -37.49 -22.78
N GLY A 361 -27.35 -36.19 -22.42
CA GLY A 361 -26.48 -35.67 -21.40
C GLY A 361 -25.08 -35.27 -21.85
N ALA A 362 -24.67 -35.55 -23.08
CA ALA A 362 -23.38 -35.15 -23.61
C ALA A 362 -23.49 -33.84 -24.39
N LEU A 363 -22.60 -32.90 -24.11
CA LEU A 363 -22.47 -31.63 -24.85
C LEU A 363 -22.11 -31.94 -26.32
N GLN A 364 -22.85 -31.30 -27.22
CA GLN A 364 -22.66 -31.40 -28.68
C GLN A 364 -21.92 -30.16 -29.20
N SER A 365 -21.18 -30.30 -30.26
CA SER A 365 -20.49 -29.20 -30.94
C SER A 365 -21.39 -28.39 -31.88
N ASP A 366 -22.72 -28.35 -31.62
CA ASP A 366 -23.67 -27.61 -32.43
C ASP A 366 -23.44 -26.09 -32.31
N VAL A 367 -23.52 -25.39 -33.45
CA VAL A 367 -23.42 -23.92 -33.43
C VAL A 367 -24.71 -23.32 -32.88
N ILE A 368 -24.56 -22.45 -31.89
CA ILE A 368 -25.67 -21.71 -31.29
C ILE A 368 -25.53 -20.23 -31.61
N THR A 369 -26.58 -19.65 -32.18
CA THR A 369 -26.64 -18.22 -32.46
C THR A 369 -27.49 -17.53 -31.42
N VAL A 370 -26.99 -16.40 -30.89
CA VAL A 370 -27.71 -15.57 -29.92
C VAL A 370 -28.11 -14.27 -30.57
N THR A 371 -29.41 -14.00 -30.64
CA THR A 371 -29.96 -12.79 -31.25
C THR A 371 -30.65 -11.94 -30.20
N PRO A 372 -30.13 -10.75 -29.92
CA PRO A 372 -30.78 -9.81 -28.98
C PRO A 372 -31.90 -9.04 -29.70
N SER A 373 -32.98 -8.74 -28.94
CA SER A 373 -34.10 -7.92 -29.40
C SER A 373 -34.75 -7.20 -28.21
N GLY A 374 -35.67 -6.29 -28.45
CA GLY A 374 -36.37 -5.51 -27.45
C GLY A 374 -35.61 -4.24 -27.03
N ALA A 375 -34.80 -4.29 -25.98
CA ALA A 375 -34.06 -3.13 -25.52
C ALA A 375 -33.11 -2.55 -26.59
N SER A 376 -32.91 -1.22 -26.54
CA SER A 376 -31.94 -0.55 -27.42
C SER A 376 -30.52 -1.07 -27.17
N SER A 377 -29.73 -1.26 -28.24
CA SER A 377 -28.34 -1.71 -28.16
C SER A 377 -27.41 -0.78 -27.36
N THR A 378 -27.84 0.45 -27.07
CA THR A 378 -27.13 1.39 -26.19
C THR A 378 -27.32 1.10 -24.69
N CYS A 379 -28.31 0.24 -24.33
CA CYS A 379 -28.64 -0.08 -22.96
C CYS A 379 -27.92 -1.31 -22.41
N TYR A 380 -27.27 -2.10 -23.26
CA TYR A 380 -26.55 -3.31 -22.87
C TYR A 380 -25.30 -3.51 -23.72
N SER A 381 -24.38 -4.34 -23.22
CA SER A 381 -23.30 -4.92 -24.01
C SER A 381 -23.29 -6.44 -23.84
N ILE A 382 -22.95 -7.16 -24.90
CA ILE A 382 -22.82 -8.62 -24.90
C ILE A 382 -21.40 -8.97 -25.31
N ILE A 383 -20.73 -9.79 -24.52
CA ILE A 383 -19.36 -10.29 -24.77
C ILE A 383 -19.44 -11.81 -24.81
N ASN A 384 -18.88 -12.41 -25.87
CA ASN A 384 -18.77 -13.86 -25.96
C ASN A 384 -17.72 -14.38 -24.98
N ILE A 385 -18.09 -15.40 -24.21
CA ILE A 385 -17.21 -16.12 -23.28
C ILE A 385 -17.19 -17.61 -23.68
N SER A 386 -16.30 -18.39 -23.07
CA SER A 386 -16.28 -19.83 -23.35
C SER A 386 -17.58 -20.49 -22.88
N GLY A 387 -18.33 -21.05 -23.82
CA GLY A 387 -19.62 -21.75 -23.56
C GLY A 387 -20.80 -20.82 -23.26
N GLY A 388 -20.68 -19.50 -23.49
CA GLY A 388 -21.74 -18.56 -23.17
C GLY A 388 -21.52 -17.14 -23.60
N ILE A 389 -22.28 -16.24 -23.00
CA ILE A 389 -22.15 -14.78 -23.14
C ILE A 389 -22.25 -14.10 -21.80
N ASP A 390 -21.54 -12.98 -21.68
CA ASP A 390 -21.74 -12.01 -20.60
C ASP A 390 -22.63 -10.87 -21.10
N VAL A 391 -23.69 -10.58 -20.34
CA VAL A 391 -24.62 -9.49 -20.61
C VAL A 391 -24.46 -8.44 -19.54
N LYS A 392 -23.95 -7.26 -19.90
CA LYS A 392 -23.81 -6.11 -19.00
C LYS A 392 -24.92 -5.11 -19.26
N CYS A 393 -25.59 -4.67 -18.21
CA CYS A 393 -26.50 -3.53 -18.27
C CYS A 393 -25.70 -2.22 -18.24
N VAL A 394 -25.80 -1.44 -19.31
CA VAL A 394 -25.12 -0.12 -19.44
C VAL A 394 -26.05 1.01 -19.01
N LYS A 395 -27.33 0.90 -19.35
CA LYS A 395 -28.36 1.91 -19.08
C LYS A 395 -29.72 1.25 -18.89
N VAL A 396 -30.57 1.86 -18.05
CA VAL A 396 -31.95 1.42 -17.82
C VAL A 396 -32.72 1.42 -19.14
N SER A 397 -33.55 0.42 -19.35
CA SER A 397 -34.47 0.32 -20.49
C SER A 397 -35.90 0.05 -19.98
N SER A 398 -36.86 0.77 -20.56
CA SER A 398 -38.30 0.52 -20.33
C SER A 398 -38.81 -0.73 -21.06
N VAL A 399 -38.06 -1.19 -22.06
CA VAL A 399 -38.36 -2.39 -22.84
C VAL A 399 -37.34 -3.47 -22.42
N PRO A 400 -37.79 -4.66 -22.02
CA PRO A 400 -36.90 -5.75 -21.66
C PRO A 400 -35.96 -6.17 -22.82
N LEU A 401 -34.75 -6.61 -22.49
CA LEU A 401 -33.88 -7.28 -23.40
C LEU A 401 -34.31 -8.74 -23.57
N THR A 402 -34.62 -9.16 -24.77
CA THR A 402 -34.90 -10.56 -25.10
C THR A 402 -33.75 -11.16 -25.88
N LEU A 403 -33.15 -12.22 -25.37
CA LEU A 403 -32.13 -13.02 -26.04
C LEU A 403 -32.78 -14.28 -26.62
N THR A 404 -32.62 -14.47 -27.91
CA THR A 404 -33.11 -15.68 -28.58
C THR A 404 -31.90 -16.55 -28.96
N PHE A 405 -31.84 -17.74 -28.41
CA PHE A 405 -30.82 -18.76 -28.67
C PHE A 405 -31.39 -19.76 -29.68
N THR A 406 -30.67 -19.97 -30.78
CA THR A 406 -31.09 -20.89 -31.83
C THR A 406 -29.97 -21.84 -32.21
N SER A 407 -30.31 -23.11 -32.38
CA SER A 407 -29.43 -24.16 -32.94
C SER A 407 -30.24 -25.14 -33.78
N GLY A 408 -30.15 -25.03 -35.09
CA GLY A 408 -31.01 -25.76 -36.02
C GLY A 408 -32.49 -25.42 -35.77
N THR A 409 -33.26 -26.42 -35.43
CA THR A 409 -34.69 -26.24 -35.07
C THR A 409 -34.97 -25.92 -33.60
N LEU A 410 -33.92 -26.00 -32.76
CA LEU A 410 -34.06 -25.74 -31.35
C LEU A 410 -33.98 -24.22 -31.10
N THR A 411 -34.98 -23.71 -30.35
CA THR A 411 -35.03 -22.28 -29.99
C THR A 411 -35.40 -22.13 -28.50
N LYS A 412 -34.68 -21.23 -27.83
CA LYS A 412 -35.05 -20.78 -26.50
C LYS A 412 -34.90 -19.27 -26.38
N THR A 413 -35.70 -18.66 -25.53
CA THR A 413 -35.66 -17.22 -25.25
C THR A 413 -35.44 -16.96 -23.77
N LEU A 414 -34.70 -15.87 -23.49
CA LEU A 414 -34.50 -15.35 -22.14
C LEU A 414 -34.82 -13.86 -22.15
N THR A 415 -35.71 -13.42 -21.31
CA THR A 415 -36.11 -12.01 -21.18
C THR A 415 -35.58 -11.43 -19.90
N ILE A 416 -34.95 -10.27 -19.99
CA ILE A 416 -34.17 -9.63 -18.91
C ILE A 416 -34.58 -8.17 -18.79
N ASN A 417 -34.97 -7.72 -17.59
CA ASN A 417 -35.19 -6.31 -17.32
C ASN A 417 -33.89 -5.59 -17.00
N LEU A 418 -33.62 -4.45 -17.65
CA LEU A 418 -32.46 -3.61 -17.40
C LEU A 418 -32.87 -2.49 -16.46
N VAL A 419 -32.46 -2.60 -15.18
CA VAL A 419 -32.98 -1.75 -14.07
C VAL A 419 -31.90 -0.85 -13.46
N GLY A 420 -32.33 0.19 -12.77
CA GLY A 420 -31.43 1.11 -12.06
C GLY A 420 -30.83 0.49 -10.82
N LEU A 421 -29.79 1.14 -10.30
CA LEU A 421 -29.28 0.91 -8.95
C LEU A 421 -30.27 1.55 -7.96
N LEU A 422 -31.10 0.77 -7.32
CA LEU A 422 -31.85 1.23 -6.14
C LEU A 422 -31.09 0.78 -4.91
#